data_a2c438d192482675950bd4be4e1a25a7
#
_entry.id   a2c438d192482675950bd4be4e1a25a7
#
_cell.length_a   1.000
_cell.length_b   1.000
_cell.length_c   1.000
_cell.angle_alpha   90.00
_cell.angle_beta   90.00
_cell.angle_gamma   90.00
#
_symmetry.space_group_name_H-M   'P 1'
#
loop_
_entity.id
_entity.type
_entity.pdbx_description
1 polymer ?
#
loop_
_entity_poly.entity_id
_entity_poly.type
_entity_poly.pdbx_seq_one_letter_code
_entity_poly.pdbx_strand_id
1 'polypeptide(L)'
;MHALADLMTQRIAAGLKRRSIVLPSQWAEQYRVMGKPYPGPWTFNLHPWLRGMHDSTAEFNVGQKAAQMGFTETVLNVTFFYIDVHGVDCLYVLPAKTPDASDFSAARFDPAIDLSEHLQQIFSDVKNVGHKRAGNTNLYIRGSKSRSGLKSVPVGVLVLDEKDEMKQENIPLARERQSGYDMAITWEISTPTVDDMGINETFKKSSQNEYFFKCPSCSRQINLEFPRNMVICGEHHEDPEAEKSHIICHRCKKKLEHEQKRYFLQNGVWVPKCTNQPYEGFGISQMYSSSFKAHPGKFIKSYFLAQTNPADEQEFHNSKLGKPHIVEGARVTDKELKNCIGEHLSYEAYDRGLVTMGVDVGNWLHYEINRWIIPEHVGPNINTYARCQVIRAGKCRDFEELDLLMENFHVHHAVVDQQPERRKATEFAQRWWGRVNLCCYGRGISGKQIHISEEELQVTVDRTSWLDLSLGRFRAKSISLPRDLSNEYKDHVKAPVRIYEKDSDGNLVGRYVKGENAHDHHAHARNYSEIALPLAVSTGVSQDMESPA
;
A
#
# COMPACT_ATOMS: atom_id res chain seq x y z
N MET A 1 -37.68 -48.25 4.75
CA MET A 1 -37.62 -47.75 3.37
C MET A 1 -38.40 -46.45 3.17
N HIS A 2 -39.65 -46.30 3.69
CA HIS A 2 -40.42 -45.05 3.51
C HIS A 2 -39.75 -43.80 4.09
N ALA A 3 -39.20 -43.85 5.29
CA ALA A 3 -38.54 -42.68 5.91
C ALA A 3 -37.31 -42.16 5.13
N LEU A 4 -36.55 -43.05 4.48
CA LEU A 4 -35.42 -42.70 3.65
C LEU A 4 -35.86 -42.06 2.32
N ALA A 5 -36.94 -42.59 1.72
CA ALA A 5 -37.55 -42.04 0.52
C ALA A 5 -38.14 -40.64 0.77
N ASP A 6 -38.81 -40.45 1.92
CA ASP A 6 -39.35 -39.14 2.33
C ASP A 6 -38.24 -38.13 2.57
N LEU A 7 -37.13 -38.52 3.20
CA LEU A 7 -35.97 -37.68 3.42
C LEU A 7 -35.28 -37.30 2.10
N MET A 8 -35.15 -38.27 1.17
CA MET A 8 -34.61 -38.01 -0.17
C MET A 8 -35.53 -37.09 -0.98
N THR A 9 -36.85 -37.32 -0.93
CA THR A 9 -37.84 -36.48 -1.62
C THR A 9 -37.81 -35.05 -1.06
N GLN A 10 -37.72 -34.89 0.26
CA GLN A 10 -37.57 -33.56 0.89
C GLN A 10 -36.26 -32.85 0.49
N ARG A 11 -35.14 -33.57 0.42
CA ARG A 11 -33.86 -33.01 -0.03
C ARG A 11 -33.88 -32.66 -1.51
N ILE A 12 -34.49 -33.48 -2.36
CA ILE A 12 -34.66 -33.20 -3.79
C ILE A 12 -35.60 -32.00 -3.97
N ALA A 13 -36.71 -31.94 -3.26
CA ALA A 13 -37.65 -30.82 -3.30
C ALA A 13 -37.01 -29.51 -2.78
N ALA A 14 -36.17 -29.58 -1.77
CA ALA A 14 -35.39 -28.44 -1.28
C ALA A 14 -34.35 -27.96 -2.31
N GLY A 15 -33.69 -28.89 -3.01
CA GLY A 15 -32.73 -28.59 -4.09
C GLY A 15 -33.39 -28.08 -5.38
N LEU A 16 -34.66 -28.46 -5.63
CA LEU A 16 -35.44 -28.01 -6.80
C LEU A 16 -36.20 -26.70 -6.54
N LYS A 17 -36.30 -26.22 -5.29
CA LYS A 17 -36.87 -24.90 -5.02
C LYS A 17 -35.99 -23.85 -5.69
N ARG A 18 -36.55 -23.17 -6.70
CA ARG A 18 -35.93 -21.99 -7.31
C ARG A 18 -35.66 -21.01 -6.20
N ARG A 19 -34.37 -20.70 -5.94
CA ARG A 19 -34.02 -19.70 -4.94
C ARG A 19 -34.61 -18.36 -5.38
N SER A 20 -35.43 -17.75 -4.54
CA SER A 20 -36.05 -16.43 -4.80
C SER A 20 -35.07 -15.28 -4.63
N ILE A 21 -33.92 -15.53 -3.99
CA ILE A 21 -32.89 -14.54 -3.74
C ILE A 21 -31.86 -14.62 -4.87
N VAL A 22 -31.80 -13.58 -5.66
CA VAL A 22 -30.91 -13.47 -6.83
C VAL A 22 -29.85 -12.38 -6.67
N LEU A 23 -30.00 -11.50 -5.67
CA LEU A 23 -29.10 -10.38 -5.44
C LEU A 23 -28.39 -10.48 -4.08
N PRO A 24 -27.09 -10.19 -4.00
CA PRO A 24 -26.36 -10.18 -2.73
C PRO A 24 -26.96 -9.22 -1.68
N SER A 25 -27.54 -8.09 -2.10
CA SER A 25 -28.21 -7.17 -1.18
C SER A 25 -29.43 -7.78 -0.49
N GLN A 26 -30.26 -8.52 -1.24
CA GLN A 26 -31.43 -9.22 -0.70
C GLN A 26 -31.02 -10.34 0.25
N TRP A 27 -29.97 -11.07 -0.11
CA TRP A 27 -29.40 -12.11 0.72
C TRP A 27 -28.91 -11.54 2.06
N ALA A 28 -28.20 -10.42 2.02
CA ALA A 28 -27.70 -9.75 3.22
C ALA A 28 -28.86 -9.28 4.13
N GLU A 29 -29.89 -8.63 3.58
CA GLU A 29 -31.06 -8.18 4.36
C GLU A 29 -31.85 -9.36 4.98
N GLN A 30 -31.83 -10.52 4.35
CA GLN A 30 -32.58 -11.68 4.84
C GLN A 30 -31.81 -12.51 5.89
N TYR A 31 -30.50 -12.67 5.72
CA TYR A 31 -29.73 -13.64 6.49
C TYR A 31 -28.62 -13.06 7.36
N ARG A 32 -28.14 -11.87 7.04
CA ARG A 32 -27.02 -11.29 7.77
C ARG A 32 -27.50 -10.61 9.06
N VAL A 33 -26.87 -10.98 10.18
CA VAL A 33 -27.08 -10.34 11.48
C VAL A 33 -25.77 -9.66 11.92
N MET A 34 -25.88 -8.42 12.35
CA MET A 34 -24.73 -7.61 12.81
C MET A 34 -24.61 -7.65 14.32
N GLY A 35 -23.36 -7.65 14.80
CA GLY A 35 -23.00 -7.40 16.19
C GLY A 35 -22.76 -5.93 16.47
N LYS A 36 -21.99 -5.66 17.54
CA LYS A 36 -21.54 -4.29 17.86
C LYS A 36 -20.82 -3.67 16.66
N PRO A 37 -20.92 -2.34 16.44
CA PRO A 37 -21.62 -1.33 17.27
C PRO A 37 -23.11 -1.18 16.98
N TYR A 38 -23.65 -1.80 15.94
CA TYR A 38 -25.05 -1.69 15.51
C TYR A 38 -25.71 -3.09 15.43
N PRO A 39 -26.07 -3.69 16.58
CA PRO A 39 -26.62 -5.05 16.61
C PRO A 39 -28.01 -5.12 15.98
N GLY A 40 -28.27 -6.22 15.29
CA GLY A 40 -29.55 -6.51 14.63
C GLY A 40 -29.43 -6.97 13.19
N PRO A 41 -30.55 -7.19 12.49
CA PRO A 41 -30.54 -7.56 11.08
C PRO A 41 -29.81 -6.54 10.22
N TRP A 42 -29.16 -7.01 9.14
CA TRP A 42 -28.49 -6.12 8.19
C TRP A 42 -29.47 -5.12 7.57
N THR A 43 -29.05 -3.88 7.45
CA THR A 43 -29.78 -2.81 6.77
C THR A 43 -28.86 -1.83 6.08
N PHE A 44 -29.28 -1.31 4.94
CA PHE A 44 -28.55 -0.27 4.20
C PHE A 44 -28.83 1.15 4.72
N ASN A 45 -29.65 1.33 5.75
CA ASN A 45 -30.06 2.67 6.24
C ASN A 45 -28.90 3.55 6.72
N LEU A 46 -27.85 2.93 7.28
CA LEU A 46 -26.66 3.65 7.73
C LEU A 46 -25.67 3.96 6.61
N HIS A 47 -25.61 3.06 5.61
CA HIS A 47 -24.66 3.10 4.51
C HIS A 47 -25.37 2.78 3.18
N PRO A 48 -26.23 3.69 2.68
CA PRO A 48 -27.09 3.41 1.52
C PRO A 48 -26.32 3.08 0.24
N TRP A 49 -25.12 3.64 0.09
CA TRP A 49 -24.23 3.38 -1.04
C TRP A 49 -23.79 1.92 -1.18
N LEU A 50 -23.83 1.14 -0.09
CA LEU A 50 -23.41 -0.26 -0.13
C LEU A 50 -24.37 -1.14 -0.93
N ARG A 51 -25.65 -0.80 -1.07
CA ARG A 51 -26.62 -1.60 -1.82
C ARG A 51 -26.18 -1.78 -3.27
N GLY A 52 -25.83 -0.71 -3.98
CA GLY A 52 -25.39 -0.81 -5.36
C GLY A 52 -24.07 -1.55 -5.52
N MET A 53 -23.20 -1.51 -4.51
CA MET A 53 -21.96 -2.31 -4.49
C MET A 53 -22.25 -3.82 -4.33
N HIS A 54 -23.18 -4.19 -3.42
CA HIS A 54 -23.58 -5.61 -3.26
C HIS A 54 -24.08 -6.20 -4.59
N ASP A 55 -24.84 -5.42 -5.33
CA ASP A 55 -25.54 -5.87 -6.53
C ASP A 55 -24.75 -5.63 -7.82
N SER A 56 -23.46 -5.30 -7.73
CA SER A 56 -22.57 -5.23 -8.90
C SER A 56 -22.52 -6.58 -9.61
N THR A 57 -22.65 -6.53 -10.93
CA THR A 57 -22.59 -7.70 -11.82
C THR A 57 -21.25 -7.81 -12.55
N ALA A 58 -20.33 -6.90 -12.28
CA ALA A 58 -19.01 -6.91 -12.91
C ALA A 58 -18.14 -8.05 -12.37
N GLU A 59 -17.37 -8.66 -13.25
CA GLU A 59 -16.40 -9.69 -12.87
C GLU A 59 -15.27 -9.11 -12.01
N PHE A 60 -14.91 -7.84 -12.22
CA PHE A 60 -13.85 -7.18 -11.48
C PHE A 60 -14.34 -5.87 -10.84
N ASN A 61 -14.29 -5.82 -9.52
CA ASN A 61 -14.80 -4.73 -8.70
C ASN A 61 -13.69 -4.10 -7.87
N VAL A 62 -13.67 -2.78 -7.80
CA VAL A 62 -12.63 -2.01 -7.11
C VAL A 62 -13.28 -1.01 -6.14
N GLY A 63 -12.93 -1.09 -4.88
CA GLY A 63 -13.43 -0.16 -3.85
C GLY A 63 -12.30 0.72 -3.28
N GLN A 64 -12.16 1.94 -3.78
CA GLN A 64 -11.29 2.94 -3.19
C GLN A 64 -12.07 3.75 -2.15
N LYS A 65 -11.76 3.56 -0.89
CA LYS A 65 -12.62 4.03 0.20
C LYS A 65 -11.89 4.90 1.23
N ALA A 66 -12.62 5.83 1.82
CA ALA A 66 -12.25 6.37 3.12
C ALA A 66 -12.42 5.28 4.22
N ALA A 67 -11.80 5.49 5.37
CA ALA A 67 -11.93 4.57 6.50
C ALA A 67 -13.38 4.48 7.02
N GLN A 68 -13.79 3.30 7.47
CA GLN A 68 -15.10 3.02 8.12
C GLN A 68 -16.33 3.29 7.22
N MET A 69 -16.22 3.06 5.91
CA MET A 69 -17.32 3.25 4.96
C MET A 69 -18.12 1.98 4.65
N GLY A 70 -17.84 0.87 5.35
CA GLY A 70 -18.63 -0.37 5.27
C GLY A 70 -18.23 -1.32 4.14
N PHE A 71 -17.20 -1.05 3.36
CA PHE A 71 -16.80 -1.85 2.20
C PHE A 71 -16.40 -3.29 2.57
N THR A 72 -15.68 -3.46 3.67
CA THR A 72 -15.34 -4.79 4.20
C THR A 72 -16.60 -5.64 4.46
N GLU A 73 -17.64 -5.06 5.06
CA GLU A 73 -18.91 -5.78 5.28
C GLU A 73 -19.61 -6.13 3.96
N THR A 74 -19.49 -5.28 2.94
CA THR A 74 -20.00 -5.61 1.58
C THR A 74 -19.33 -6.87 1.04
N VAL A 75 -18.00 -6.92 1.02
CA VAL A 75 -17.28 -8.06 0.45
C VAL A 75 -17.44 -9.33 1.29
N LEU A 76 -17.65 -9.21 2.61
CA LEU A 76 -18.05 -10.34 3.47
C LEU A 76 -19.42 -10.90 3.04
N ASN A 77 -20.43 -10.05 2.88
CA ASN A 77 -21.77 -10.45 2.46
C ASN A 77 -21.77 -11.06 1.06
N VAL A 78 -21.02 -10.47 0.13
CA VAL A 78 -20.83 -11.01 -1.23
C VAL A 78 -20.16 -12.38 -1.18
N THR A 79 -19.13 -12.55 -0.35
CA THR A 79 -18.45 -13.85 -0.15
C THR A 79 -19.44 -14.91 0.36
N PHE A 80 -20.21 -14.61 1.38
CA PHE A 80 -21.21 -15.54 1.91
C PHE A 80 -22.31 -15.85 0.90
N PHE A 81 -22.77 -14.85 0.14
CA PHE A 81 -23.76 -15.04 -0.91
C PHE A 81 -23.29 -16.03 -1.98
N TYR A 82 -22.06 -15.87 -2.49
CA TYR A 82 -21.53 -16.77 -3.52
C TYR A 82 -21.31 -18.20 -3.00
N ILE A 83 -20.90 -18.35 -1.74
CA ILE A 83 -20.80 -19.66 -1.08
C ILE A 83 -22.17 -20.32 -0.96
N ASP A 84 -23.15 -19.61 -0.41
CA ASP A 84 -24.48 -20.16 -0.12
C ASP A 84 -25.34 -20.38 -1.37
N VAL A 85 -25.39 -19.36 -2.26
CA VAL A 85 -26.32 -19.36 -3.41
C VAL A 85 -25.72 -20.07 -4.62
N HIS A 86 -24.43 -19.89 -4.87
CA HIS A 86 -23.76 -20.40 -6.07
C HIS A 86 -22.86 -21.61 -5.81
N GLY A 87 -22.53 -21.92 -4.56
CA GLY A 87 -21.64 -23.03 -4.22
C GLY A 87 -20.22 -22.85 -4.76
N VAL A 88 -19.71 -21.61 -4.77
CA VAL A 88 -18.42 -21.25 -5.35
C VAL A 88 -17.37 -21.09 -4.27
N ASP A 89 -16.22 -21.74 -4.44
CA ASP A 89 -15.07 -21.58 -3.54
C ASP A 89 -14.54 -20.15 -3.54
N CYS A 90 -14.21 -19.64 -2.35
CA CYS A 90 -13.78 -18.28 -2.14
C CYS A 90 -12.39 -18.20 -1.50
N LEU A 91 -11.56 -17.24 -1.97
CA LEU A 91 -10.29 -16.87 -1.37
C LEU A 91 -10.36 -15.42 -0.88
N TYR A 92 -10.22 -15.24 0.44
CA TYR A 92 -10.14 -13.94 1.09
C TYR A 92 -8.70 -13.66 1.53
N VAL A 93 -8.09 -12.64 0.98
CA VAL A 93 -6.69 -12.29 1.22
C VAL A 93 -6.60 -11.00 2.04
N LEU A 94 -5.74 -11.03 3.04
CA LEU A 94 -5.40 -9.92 3.94
C LEU A 94 -3.89 -9.64 3.89
N PRO A 95 -3.40 -8.52 4.42
CA PRO A 95 -1.99 -8.17 4.32
C PRO A 95 -1.03 -9.25 4.85
N ALA A 96 -1.25 -9.77 6.05
CA ALA A 96 -0.43 -10.84 6.62
C ALA A 96 -1.30 -12.01 7.15
N LYS A 97 -0.68 -13.19 7.36
CA LYS A 97 -1.37 -14.34 7.95
C LYS A 97 -1.66 -14.09 9.43
N THR A 98 -0.70 -13.58 10.14
CA THR A 98 -0.76 -13.24 11.56
C THR A 98 -0.10 -11.85 11.74
N PRO A 99 -0.76 -10.91 12.44
CA PRO A 99 -2.09 -11.05 13.07
C PRO A 99 -3.27 -10.95 12.10
N ASP A 100 -3.13 -10.28 10.94
CA ASP A 100 -4.25 -9.76 10.12
C ASP A 100 -5.31 -10.81 9.79
N ALA A 101 -4.95 -11.88 9.08
CA ALA A 101 -5.93 -12.89 8.65
C ALA A 101 -6.49 -13.69 9.83
N SER A 102 -5.69 -13.96 10.87
CA SER A 102 -6.14 -14.68 12.07
C SER A 102 -7.14 -13.86 12.89
N ASP A 103 -6.79 -12.61 13.17
CA ASP A 103 -7.62 -11.72 13.97
C ASP A 103 -8.87 -11.30 13.21
N PHE A 104 -8.77 -11.08 11.90
CA PHE A 104 -9.92 -10.81 11.04
C PHE A 104 -10.90 -11.99 11.00
N SER A 105 -10.41 -13.22 10.88
CA SER A 105 -11.27 -14.40 10.94
C SER A 105 -12.04 -14.46 12.25
N ALA A 106 -11.35 -14.31 13.38
CA ALA A 106 -11.96 -14.35 14.71
C ALA A 106 -12.88 -13.15 15.00
N ALA A 107 -12.54 -11.95 14.48
CA ALA A 107 -13.29 -10.73 14.78
C ALA A 107 -14.42 -10.43 13.79
N ARG A 108 -14.41 -10.99 12.58
CA ARG A 108 -15.38 -10.71 11.52
C ARG A 108 -16.13 -11.93 11.02
N PHE A 109 -15.42 -12.97 10.54
CA PHE A 109 -16.08 -14.17 9.99
C PHE A 109 -16.79 -14.99 11.07
N ASP A 110 -16.13 -15.27 12.20
CA ASP A 110 -16.72 -16.08 13.25
C ASP A 110 -17.96 -15.42 13.86
N PRO A 111 -17.95 -14.13 14.28
CA PRO A 111 -19.15 -13.46 14.75
C PRO A 111 -20.25 -13.35 13.69
N ALA A 112 -19.89 -13.18 12.41
CA ALA A 112 -20.87 -13.16 11.32
C ALA A 112 -21.64 -14.48 11.20
N ILE A 113 -20.93 -15.61 11.34
CA ILE A 113 -21.51 -16.95 11.32
C ILE A 113 -22.32 -17.18 12.61
N ASP A 114 -21.76 -16.86 13.77
CA ASP A 114 -22.36 -17.16 15.07
C ASP A 114 -23.64 -16.36 15.36
N LEU A 115 -23.80 -15.18 14.77
CA LEU A 115 -24.99 -14.35 14.94
C LEU A 115 -26.14 -14.72 13.98
N SER A 116 -25.87 -15.46 12.90
CA SER A 116 -26.85 -15.81 11.88
C SER A 116 -27.18 -17.30 11.95
N GLU A 117 -28.43 -17.67 12.30
CA GLU A 117 -28.88 -19.07 12.30
C GLU A 117 -28.67 -19.73 10.94
N HIS A 118 -28.93 -19.01 9.85
CA HIS A 118 -28.70 -19.48 8.49
C HIS A 118 -27.23 -19.81 8.22
N LEU A 119 -26.32 -18.91 8.58
CA LEU A 119 -24.88 -19.11 8.40
C LEU A 119 -24.35 -20.24 9.30
N GLN A 120 -24.87 -20.39 10.52
CA GLN A 120 -24.52 -21.52 11.39
C GLN A 120 -24.88 -22.87 10.77
N GLN A 121 -26.03 -22.94 10.10
CA GLN A 121 -26.49 -24.16 9.42
C GLN A 121 -25.60 -24.55 8.24
N ILE A 122 -25.17 -23.57 7.43
CA ILE A 122 -24.34 -23.85 6.24
C ILE A 122 -22.86 -24.05 6.56
N PHE A 123 -22.32 -23.41 7.61
CA PHE A 123 -20.92 -23.55 8.06
C PHE A 123 -20.79 -24.51 9.26
N SER A 124 -21.46 -25.66 9.23
CA SER A 124 -21.46 -26.62 10.34
C SER A 124 -20.18 -27.46 10.45
N ASP A 125 -19.44 -27.68 9.34
CA ASP A 125 -18.44 -28.74 9.26
C ASP A 125 -17.03 -28.30 9.74
N VAL A 126 -16.46 -27.23 9.18
CA VAL A 126 -15.09 -26.77 9.47
C VAL A 126 -15.07 -25.27 9.73
N LYS A 127 -14.63 -24.89 10.94
CA LYS A 127 -14.51 -23.48 11.38
C LYS A 127 -13.07 -23.16 11.84
N ASN A 128 -12.07 -23.52 11.04
CA ASN A 128 -10.68 -23.14 11.35
C ASN A 128 -10.42 -21.67 10.99
N VAL A 129 -9.44 -21.05 11.64
CA VAL A 129 -9.06 -19.64 11.42
C VAL A 129 -8.78 -19.34 9.95
N GLY A 130 -8.04 -20.19 9.26
CA GLY A 130 -7.66 -20.00 7.85
C GLY A 130 -8.53 -20.75 6.84
N HIS A 131 -9.54 -21.52 7.28
CA HIS A 131 -10.36 -22.32 6.41
C HIS A 131 -11.71 -22.60 7.04
N LYS A 132 -12.78 -22.25 6.34
CA LYS A 132 -14.16 -22.56 6.73
C LYS A 132 -14.83 -23.32 5.58
N ARG A 133 -15.74 -24.25 5.91
CA ARG A 133 -16.39 -25.10 4.93
C ARG A 133 -17.90 -25.05 5.08
N ALA A 134 -18.59 -24.92 3.96
CA ALA A 134 -20.05 -24.92 3.84
C ALA A 134 -20.46 -26.05 2.87
N GLY A 135 -20.79 -27.25 3.39
CA GLY A 135 -21.01 -28.41 2.56
C GLY A 135 -19.78 -28.77 1.72
N ASN A 136 -19.88 -28.65 0.40
CA ASN A 136 -18.76 -28.89 -0.54
C ASN A 136 -17.98 -27.65 -0.89
N THR A 137 -18.37 -26.47 -0.40
CA THR A 137 -17.77 -25.19 -0.75
C THR A 137 -16.82 -24.72 0.33
N ASN A 138 -15.71 -24.11 -0.07
CA ASN A 138 -14.64 -23.70 0.82
C ASN A 138 -14.47 -22.18 0.83
N LEU A 139 -14.20 -21.65 2.01
CA LEU A 139 -13.72 -20.29 2.23
C LEU A 139 -12.30 -20.36 2.77
N TYR A 140 -11.34 -19.92 1.97
CA TYR A 140 -9.94 -19.81 2.36
C TYR A 140 -9.60 -18.39 2.78
N ILE A 141 -8.98 -18.23 3.96
CA ILE A 141 -8.53 -16.94 4.48
C ILE A 141 -7.00 -16.99 4.56
N ARG A 142 -6.32 -16.09 3.84
CA ARG A 142 -4.87 -16.13 3.66
C ARG A 142 -4.23 -14.76 3.84
N GLY A 143 -2.92 -14.75 4.15
CA GLY A 143 -2.10 -13.55 4.15
C GLY A 143 -1.29 -13.42 2.85
N SER A 144 -1.16 -12.23 2.32
CA SER A 144 -0.47 -11.92 1.06
C SER A 144 1.04 -12.21 1.09
N LYS A 145 1.67 -12.22 2.26
CA LYS A 145 3.12 -12.44 2.41
C LYS A 145 3.56 -13.87 2.10
N SER A 146 2.64 -14.85 2.13
CA SER A 146 2.93 -16.26 1.90
C SER A 146 2.62 -16.68 0.47
N ARG A 147 3.63 -16.84 -0.37
CA ARG A 147 3.46 -17.31 -1.77
C ARG A 147 2.82 -18.71 -1.84
N SER A 148 3.20 -19.63 -0.95
CA SER A 148 2.66 -21.00 -0.93
C SER A 148 1.16 -21.01 -0.59
N GLY A 149 0.72 -20.17 0.36
CA GLY A 149 -0.68 -20.06 0.74
C GLY A 149 -1.60 -19.55 -0.38
N LEU A 150 -1.06 -18.79 -1.34
CA LEU A 150 -1.80 -18.25 -2.47
C LEU A 150 -1.81 -19.17 -3.70
N LYS A 151 -0.99 -20.21 -3.76
CA LYS A 151 -0.84 -21.08 -4.95
C LYS A 151 -1.73 -22.32 -4.97
N SER A 152 -2.32 -22.72 -3.85
CA SER A 152 -2.77 -24.09 -3.63
C SER A 152 -4.25 -24.37 -3.92
N VAL A 153 -5.08 -23.34 -4.19
CA VAL A 153 -6.53 -23.50 -4.21
C VAL A 153 -7.16 -22.81 -5.43
N PRO A 154 -7.88 -23.52 -6.32
CA PRO A 154 -8.70 -22.88 -7.32
C PRO A 154 -9.93 -22.26 -6.66
N VAL A 155 -10.34 -21.06 -7.08
CA VAL A 155 -11.48 -20.33 -6.53
C VAL A 155 -12.21 -19.53 -7.60
N GLY A 156 -13.53 -19.38 -7.47
CA GLY A 156 -14.31 -18.50 -8.33
C GLY A 156 -14.45 -17.08 -7.77
N VAL A 157 -14.37 -16.90 -6.45
CA VAL A 157 -14.41 -15.56 -5.83
C VAL A 157 -13.09 -15.26 -5.16
N LEU A 158 -12.50 -14.12 -5.51
CA LEU A 158 -11.31 -13.58 -4.90
C LEU A 158 -11.60 -12.22 -4.26
N VAL A 159 -11.23 -12.06 -2.98
CA VAL A 159 -11.29 -10.79 -2.27
C VAL A 159 -9.89 -10.40 -1.81
N LEU A 160 -9.45 -9.20 -2.14
CA LEU A 160 -8.25 -8.55 -1.62
C LEU A 160 -8.69 -7.38 -0.73
N ASP A 161 -8.66 -7.55 0.59
CA ASP A 161 -9.06 -6.52 1.56
C ASP A 161 -7.82 -5.87 2.19
N GLU A 162 -7.79 -4.55 2.20
CA GLU A 162 -6.63 -3.69 2.52
C GLU A 162 -5.44 -3.93 1.57
N LYS A 163 -5.72 -3.86 0.26
CA LYS A 163 -4.77 -4.14 -0.82
C LYS A 163 -3.48 -3.32 -0.70
N ASP A 164 -3.55 -2.06 -0.30
CA ASP A 164 -2.37 -1.18 -0.20
C ASP A 164 -1.34 -1.66 0.81
N GLU A 165 -1.76 -2.41 1.84
CA GLU A 165 -0.88 -3.00 2.85
C GLU A 165 -0.36 -4.39 2.48
N MET A 166 -0.80 -4.94 1.34
CA MET A 166 -0.38 -6.25 0.86
C MET A 166 1.01 -6.23 0.24
N LYS A 167 1.63 -7.42 0.18
CA LYS A 167 2.82 -7.64 -0.63
C LYS A 167 2.43 -7.68 -2.10
N GLN A 168 2.57 -6.56 -2.81
CA GLN A 168 2.07 -6.34 -4.17
C GLN A 168 2.55 -7.41 -5.16
N GLU A 169 3.81 -7.86 -5.08
CA GLU A 169 4.41 -8.89 -5.93
C GLU A 169 3.70 -10.25 -5.89
N ASN A 170 2.90 -10.49 -4.84
CA ASN A 170 2.18 -11.75 -4.66
C ASN A 170 0.71 -11.69 -5.12
N ILE A 171 0.17 -10.51 -5.41
CA ILE A 171 -1.23 -10.32 -5.87
C ILE A 171 -1.51 -11.09 -7.17
N PRO A 172 -0.65 -11.06 -8.19
CA PRO A 172 -0.87 -11.84 -9.41
C PRO A 172 -1.03 -13.34 -9.16
N LEU A 173 -0.34 -13.90 -8.13
CA LEU A 173 -0.49 -15.32 -7.75
C LEU A 173 -1.88 -15.64 -7.21
N ALA A 174 -2.53 -14.71 -6.52
CA ALA A 174 -3.89 -14.88 -6.03
C ALA A 174 -4.90 -14.79 -7.19
N ARG A 175 -4.74 -13.85 -8.10
CA ARG A 175 -5.61 -13.68 -9.29
C ARG A 175 -5.57 -14.91 -10.20
N GLU A 176 -4.41 -15.55 -10.36
CA GLU A 176 -4.25 -16.76 -11.17
C GLU A 176 -5.09 -17.95 -10.64
N ARG A 177 -5.57 -17.90 -9.39
CA ARG A 177 -6.40 -18.97 -8.81
C ARG A 177 -7.80 -19.05 -9.43
N GLN A 178 -8.22 -18.04 -10.16
CA GLN A 178 -9.53 -17.98 -10.81
C GLN A 178 -9.53 -18.55 -12.24
N SER A 179 -8.38 -18.85 -12.81
CA SER A 179 -8.23 -19.27 -14.22
C SER A 179 -8.97 -20.57 -14.59
N GLY A 180 -9.38 -21.38 -13.62
CA GLY A 180 -10.12 -22.63 -13.81
C GLY A 180 -11.64 -22.53 -13.59
N TYR A 181 -12.18 -21.34 -13.34
CA TYR A 181 -13.61 -21.12 -13.09
C TYR A 181 -14.25 -20.32 -14.21
N ASP A 182 -15.42 -20.75 -14.68
CA ASP A 182 -16.24 -19.99 -15.64
C ASP A 182 -16.83 -18.72 -15.01
N MET A 183 -17.08 -18.74 -13.71
CA MET A 183 -17.52 -17.59 -12.91
C MET A 183 -16.36 -17.09 -12.06
N ALA A 184 -15.73 -16.00 -12.46
CA ALA A 184 -14.62 -15.38 -11.77
C ALA A 184 -15.02 -13.97 -11.29
N ILE A 185 -15.23 -13.83 -9.98
CA ILE A 185 -15.58 -12.53 -9.36
C ILE A 185 -14.41 -12.07 -8.49
N THR A 186 -13.90 -10.89 -8.78
CA THR A 186 -12.81 -10.26 -8.00
C THR A 186 -13.30 -9.00 -7.32
N TRP A 187 -12.98 -8.86 -6.05
CA TRP A 187 -13.12 -7.63 -5.28
C TRP A 187 -11.77 -7.19 -4.73
N GLU A 188 -11.35 -6.00 -5.07
CA GLU A 188 -10.19 -5.34 -4.47
C GLU A 188 -10.68 -4.11 -3.71
N ILE A 189 -10.44 -4.04 -2.41
CA ILE A 189 -10.82 -2.89 -1.60
C ILE A 189 -9.64 -2.42 -0.74
N SER A 190 -9.49 -1.12 -0.61
CA SER A 190 -8.51 -0.50 0.30
C SER A 190 -8.77 0.98 0.51
N THR A 191 -8.24 1.51 1.59
CA THR A 191 -7.92 2.91 1.73
C THR A 191 -6.70 3.18 0.85
N PRO A 192 -6.73 4.16 -0.08
CA PRO A 192 -5.59 4.43 -0.96
C PRO A 192 -4.45 5.08 -0.17
N THR A 193 -3.21 4.76 -0.51
CA THR A 193 -2.03 5.36 0.14
C THR A 193 -1.46 6.48 -0.72
N VAL A 194 -0.91 6.16 -1.88
CA VAL A 194 -0.27 7.10 -2.80
C VAL A 194 -0.81 6.95 -4.22
N ASP A 195 -0.59 7.96 -5.04
CA ASP A 195 -1.05 7.98 -6.43
C ASP A 195 -0.33 6.91 -7.28
N ASP A 196 -1.07 6.29 -8.20
CA ASP A 196 -0.59 5.23 -9.10
C ASP A 196 -0.08 3.96 -8.40
N MET A 197 -0.51 3.70 -7.17
CA MET A 197 -0.13 2.50 -6.41
C MET A 197 -1.35 1.79 -5.80
N GLY A 198 -1.19 0.51 -5.50
CA GLY A 198 -2.16 -0.29 -4.75
C GLY A 198 -3.56 -0.23 -5.34
N ILE A 199 -4.54 0.15 -4.53
CA ILE A 199 -5.93 0.26 -4.96
C ILE A 199 -6.13 1.39 -5.97
N ASN A 200 -5.36 2.49 -5.86
CA ASN A 200 -5.52 3.63 -6.74
C ASN A 200 -5.14 3.30 -8.19
N GLU A 201 -4.08 2.51 -8.41
CA GLU A 201 -3.71 2.03 -9.74
C GLU A 201 -4.87 1.28 -10.41
N THR A 202 -5.51 0.36 -9.68
CA THR A 202 -6.64 -0.42 -10.19
C THR A 202 -7.90 0.45 -10.36
N PHE A 203 -8.15 1.36 -9.40
CA PHE A 203 -9.29 2.26 -9.46
C PHE A 203 -9.25 3.20 -10.68
N LYS A 204 -8.08 3.69 -11.07
CA LYS A 204 -7.90 4.50 -12.30
C LYS A 204 -8.29 3.75 -13.59
N LYS A 205 -8.20 2.42 -13.59
CA LYS A 205 -8.60 1.54 -14.71
C LYS A 205 -10.08 1.16 -14.69
N SER A 206 -10.85 1.65 -13.71
CA SER A 206 -12.26 1.33 -13.50
C SER A 206 -13.20 2.45 -13.94
N SER A 207 -14.51 2.19 -13.85
CA SER A 207 -15.57 3.19 -14.08
C SER A 207 -15.51 4.40 -13.15
N GLN A 208 -14.78 4.33 -12.01
CA GLN A 208 -14.62 5.39 -11.03
C GLN A 208 -15.96 5.99 -10.59
N ASN A 209 -16.93 5.13 -10.25
CA ASN A 209 -18.26 5.58 -9.86
C ASN A 209 -18.21 6.51 -8.64
N GLU A 210 -18.97 7.58 -8.71
CA GLU A 210 -19.23 8.51 -7.62
C GLU A 210 -20.69 8.38 -7.16
N TYR A 211 -20.94 8.51 -5.85
CA TYR A 211 -22.28 8.37 -5.30
C TYR A 211 -23.04 9.70 -5.36
N PHE A 212 -24.11 9.73 -6.17
CA PHE A 212 -24.99 10.91 -6.35
C PHE A 212 -26.31 10.70 -5.64
N PHE A 213 -26.87 11.79 -5.12
CA PHE A 213 -28.18 11.82 -4.49
C PHE A 213 -28.92 13.13 -4.79
N LYS A 214 -30.23 13.15 -4.60
CA LYS A 214 -31.03 14.36 -4.76
C LYS A 214 -30.91 15.27 -3.55
N CYS A 215 -30.53 16.53 -3.79
CA CYS A 215 -30.51 17.55 -2.75
C CYS A 215 -31.93 17.74 -2.16
N PRO A 216 -32.13 17.68 -0.84
CA PRO A 216 -33.46 17.81 -0.23
C PRO A 216 -34.09 19.18 -0.44
N SER A 217 -33.29 20.22 -0.73
CA SER A 217 -33.79 21.58 -0.91
C SER A 217 -34.07 21.95 -2.36
N CYS A 218 -33.28 21.52 -3.33
CA CYS A 218 -33.44 21.92 -4.74
C CYS A 218 -33.67 20.73 -5.69
N SER A 219 -33.77 19.52 -5.17
CA SER A 219 -34.00 18.25 -5.91
C SER A 219 -33.01 17.94 -7.03
N ARG A 220 -31.93 18.71 -7.21
CA ARG A 220 -30.89 18.44 -8.18
C ARG A 220 -29.99 17.31 -7.70
N GLN A 221 -29.51 16.51 -8.65
CA GLN A 221 -28.50 15.47 -8.41
C GLN A 221 -27.17 16.13 -8.04
N ILE A 222 -26.59 15.71 -6.90
CA ILE A 222 -25.30 16.19 -6.41
C ILE A 222 -24.51 15.02 -5.79
N ASN A 223 -23.19 15.15 -5.79
CA ASN A 223 -22.26 14.34 -4.99
C ASN A 223 -21.62 15.22 -3.90
N LEU A 224 -20.95 14.61 -2.92
CA LEU A 224 -20.19 15.32 -1.88
C LEU A 224 -18.70 15.25 -2.18
N GLU A 225 -18.08 16.41 -2.35
CA GLU A 225 -16.65 16.55 -2.62
C GLU A 225 -16.07 17.68 -1.76
N PHE A 226 -14.94 17.40 -1.11
CA PHE A 226 -14.18 18.39 -0.36
C PHE A 226 -13.21 19.16 -1.30
N PRO A 227 -13.06 20.48 -1.15
CA PRO A 227 -13.77 21.38 -0.22
C PRO A 227 -15.11 21.94 -0.77
N ARG A 228 -15.49 21.61 -2.01
CA ARG A 228 -16.62 22.20 -2.77
C ARG A 228 -17.95 22.21 -2.03
N ASN A 229 -18.20 21.17 -1.24
CA ASN A 229 -19.45 20.99 -0.49
C ASN A 229 -19.31 21.33 1.00
N MET A 230 -18.26 22.06 1.40
CA MET A 230 -17.99 22.35 2.80
C MET A 230 -17.93 23.86 3.04
N VAL A 231 -18.60 24.34 4.07
CA VAL A 231 -18.35 25.64 4.68
C VAL A 231 -17.37 25.41 5.82
N ILE A 232 -16.20 25.98 5.69
CA ILE A 232 -15.11 25.87 6.66
C ILE A 232 -15.19 27.09 7.58
N CYS A 233 -15.34 26.84 8.89
CA CYS A 233 -15.33 27.85 9.94
C CYS A 233 -14.10 27.61 10.83
N GLY A 234 -13.60 28.69 11.46
CA GLY A 234 -12.39 28.63 12.29
C GLY A 234 -11.10 28.72 11.48
N GLU A 235 -9.96 28.80 12.17
CA GLU A 235 -8.64 28.99 11.58
C GLU A 235 -7.66 27.86 11.92
N HIS A 236 -7.87 27.11 13.02
CA HIS A 236 -7.02 26.01 13.44
C HIS A 236 -7.81 24.90 14.16
N HIS A 237 -7.20 23.76 14.43
CA HIS A 237 -7.88 22.57 14.94
C HIS A 237 -8.43 22.69 16.36
N GLU A 238 -7.90 23.59 17.18
CA GLU A 238 -8.39 23.90 18.53
C GLU A 238 -9.48 24.98 18.55
N ASP A 239 -9.68 25.67 17.42
CA ASP A 239 -10.66 26.75 17.33
C ASP A 239 -12.09 26.22 17.53
N PRO A 240 -12.85 26.72 18.52
CA PRO A 240 -14.25 26.34 18.72
C PRO A 240 -15.15 26.61 17.52
N GLU A 241 -14.84 27.65 16.71
CA GLU A 241 -15.60 28.00 15.51
C GLU A 241 -15.55 26.85 14.47
N ALA A 242 -14.53 26.00 14.46
CA ALA A 242 -14.46 24.83 13.57
C ALA A 242 -15.67 23.90 13.72
N GLU A 243 -16.29 23.83 14.91
CA GLU A 243 -17.50 23.02 15.15
C GLU A 243 -18.72 23.53 14.37
N LYS A 244 -18.75 24.80 13.96
CA LYS A 244 -19.84 25.40 13.15
C LYS A 244 -19.72 25.05 11.66
N SER A 245 -18.64 24.41 11.26
CA SER A 245 -18.45 23.94 9.88
C SER A 245 -19.57 22.98 9.49
N HIS A 246 -20.06 23.08 8.26
CA HIS A 246 -21.18 22.28 7.80
C HIS A 246 -21.13 21.98 6.30
N ILE A 247 -21.82 20.93 5.90
CA ILE A 247 -21.95 20.54 4.50
C ILE A 247 -23.03 21.38 3.83
N ILE A 248 -22.78 21.77 2.57
CA ILE A 248 -23.74 22.52 1.74
C ILE A 248 -23.94 21.82 0.39
N CYS A 249 -25.10 22.05 -0.19
CA CYS A 249 -25.32 21.76 -1.60
C CYS A 249 -24.54 22.76 -2.46
N HIS A 250 -23.63 22.28 -3.31
CA HIS A 250 -22.85 23.19 -4.18
C HIS A 250 -23.71 23.93 -5.23
N ARG A 251 -24.95 23.45 -5.49
CA ARG A 251 -25.91 24.07 -6.44
C ARG A 251 -26.74 25.20 -5.84
N CYS A 252 -27.41 24.96 -4.72
CA CYS A 252 -28.32 25.93 -4.11
C CYS A 252 -27.75 26.58 -2.85
N LYS A 253 -26.55 26.18 -2.40
CA LYS A 253 -25.86 26.68 -1.21
C LYS A 253 -26.59 26.44 0.13
N LYS A 254 -27.71 25.74 0.12
CA LYS A 254 -28.42 25.37 1.35
C LYS A 254 -27.63 24.34 2.15
N LYS A 255 -27.66 24.48 3.48
CA LYS A 255 -27.06 23.53 4.42
C LYS A 255 -27.71 22.16 4.28
N LEU A 256 -26.90 21.11 4.37
CA LEU A 256 -27.30 19.71 4.44
C LEU A 256 -27.01 19.21 5.86
N GLU A 257 -28.11 19.02 6.63
CA GLU A 257 -27.97 18.65 8.03
C GLU A 257 -27.36 17.26 8.21
N HIS A 258 -26.37 17.17 9.09
CA HIS A 258 -25.63 15.93 9.32
C HIS A 258 -26.56 14.79 9.77
N GLU A 259 -27.50 15.09 10.65
CA GLU A 259 -28.45 14.14 11.23
C GLU A 259 -29.44 13.61 10.18
N GLN A 260 -29.66 14.36 9.11
CA GLN A 260 -30.57 13.99 8.01
C GLN A 260 -29.87 13.20 6.90
N LYS A 261 -28.56 12.96 6.97
CA LYS A 261 -27.82 12.20 5.94
C LYS A 261 -28.45 10.85 5.64
N ARG A 262 -28.90 10.12 6.65
CA ARG A 262 -29.56 8.82 6.50
C ARG A 262 -30.76 8.87 5.55
N TYR A 263 -31.49 9.98 5.52
CA TYR A 263 -32.69 10.13 4.71
C TYR A 263 -32.38 10.55 3.27
N PHE A 264 -31.58 11.61 3.10
CA PHE A 264 -31.36 12.11 1.74
C PHE A 264 -30.35 11.25 0.93
N LEU A 265 -29.57 10.40 1.56
CA LEU A 265 -28.67 9.47 0.87
C LEU A 265 -29.35 8.16 0.43
N GLN A 266 -30.51 7.78 0.98
CA GLN A 266 -31.15 6.47 0.75
C GLN A 266 -31.43 6.15 -0.71
N ASN A 267 -31.81 7.14 -1.51
CA ASN A 267 -32.14 6.96 -2.92
C ASN A 267 -31.01 7.44 -3.83
N GLY A 268 -29.80 7.46 -3.34
CA GLY A 268 -28.63 7.77 -4.13
C GLY A 268 -28.27 6.63 -5.07
N VAL A 269 -27.50 6.96 -6.12
CA VAL A 269 -27.05 6.03 -7.15
C VAL A 269 -25.59 6.24 -7.44
N TRP A 270 -24.92 5.16 -7.79
CA TRP A 270 -23.57 5.21 -8.33
C TRP A 270 -23.61 5.63 -9.80
N VAL A 271 -22.80 6.62 -10.15
CA VAL A 271 -22.73 7.20 -11.49
C VAL A 271 -21.29 7.06 -11.99
N PRO A 272 -21.04 6.40 -13.12
CA PRO A 272 -19.72 6.22 -13.67
C PRO A 272 -19.15 7.57 -14.14
N LYS A 273 -17.91 7.83 -13.75
CA LYS A 273 -17.11 8.95 -14.25
C LYS A 273 -16.45 8.62 -15.57
N CYS A 274 -16.03 7.36 -15.71
CA CYS A 274 -15.41 6.81 -16.90
C CYS A 274 -16.28 5.69 -17.45
N THR A 275 -16.61 5.74 -18.75
CA THR A 275 -17.39 4.71 -19.45
C THR A 275 -16.47 3.74 -20.20
N ASN A 276 -16.98 2.55 -20.52
CA ASN A 276 -16.26 1.51 -21.29
C ASN A 276 -14.95 1.06 -20.62
N GLN A 277 -14.95 0.99 -19.29
CA GLN A 277 -13.82 0.48 -18.52
C GLN A 277 -14.00 -1.01 -18.22
N PRO A 278 -12.90 -1.78 -18.13
CA PRO A 278 -12.96 -3.22 -17.86
C PRO A 278 -13.40 -3.54 -16.42
N TYR A 279 -13.28 -2.58 -15.49
CA TYR A 279 -13.55 -2.77 -14.07
C TYR A 279 -14.65 -1.83 -13.59
N GLU A 280 -15.45 -2.28 -12.63
CA GLU A 280 -16.39 -1.41 -11.92
C GLU A 280 -15.74 -0.89 -10.64
N GLY A 281 -15.64 0.43 -10.50
CA GLY A 281 -14.97 1.09 -9.38
C GLY A 281 -15.91 1.93 -8.55
N PHE A 282 -15.75 1.91 -7.24
CA PHE A 282 -16.56 2.64 -6.27
C PHE A 282 -15.66 3.50 -5.38
N GLY A 283 -15.84 4.83 -5.44
CA GLY A 283 -15.05 5.79 -4.66
C GLY A 283 -15.91 6.59 -3.69
N ILE A 284 -15.55 6.62 -2.39
CA ILE A 284 -16.35 7.35 -1.39
C ILE A 284 -15.49 7.94 -0.27
N SER A 285 -15.84 9.15 0.18
CA SER A 285 -15.23 9.86 1.30
C SER A 285 -16.06 9.75 2.58
N GLN A 286 -15.46 10.06 3.74
CA GLN A 286 -16.20 10.16 5.01
C GLN A 286 -17.23 11.28 5.05
N MET A 287 -17.25 12.20 4.09
CA MET A 287 -18.31 13.21 4.00
C MET A 287 -19.71 12.60 3.90
N TYR A 288 -19.83 11.38 3.37
CA TYR A 288 -21.10 10.65 3.30
C TYR A 288 -21.50 9.98 4.62
N SER A 289 -20.56 9.70 5.51
CA SER A 289 -20.86 9.03 6.79
C SER A 289 -21.77 9.89 7.67
N SER A 290 -22.77 9.24 8.28
CA SER A 290 -23.66 9.83 9.28
C SER A 290 -23.16 9.63 10.72
N SER A 291 -21.97 9.07 10.91
CA SER A 291 -21.41 8.83 12.25
C SER A 291 -21.04 10.13 12.96
N PHE A 292 -21.12 10.12 14.29
CA PHE A 292 -20.72 11.27 15.12
C PHE A 292 -19.25 11.69 14.91
N LYS A 293 -18.37 10.72 14.61
CA LYS A 293 -16.95 11.02 14.31
C LYS A 293 -16.75 11.70 12.96
N ALA A 294 -17.70 11.54 12.03
CA ALA A 294 -17.71 12.19 10.72
C ALA A 294 -18.54 13.48 10.67
N HIS A 295 -18.93 14.03 11.84
CA HIS A 295 -19.58 15.35 11.92
C HIS A 295 -18.70 16.41 11.26
N PRO A 296 -19.26 17.33 10.45
CA PRO A 296 -18.49 18.30 9.67
C PRO A 296 -17.47 19.11 10.48
N GLY A 297 -17.83 19.54 11.70
CA GLY A 297 -16.89 20.24 12.58
C GLY A 297 -15.64 19.40 12.92
N LYS A 298 -15.82 18.11 13.26
CA LYS A 298 -14.71 17.20 13.53
C LYS A 298 -13.88 16.90 12.28
N PHE A 299 -14.56 16.79 11.13
CA PHE A 299 -13.90 16.61 9.85
C PHE A 299 -12.98 17.81 9.54
N ILE A 300 -13.46 19.05 9.79
CA ILE A 300 -12.66 20.26 9.57
C ILE A 300 -11.53 20.40 10.59
N LYS A 301 -11.72 20.01 11.85
CA LYS A 301 -10.60 19.92 12.81
C LYS A 301 -9.50 18.98 12.31
N SER A 302 -9.87 17.84 11.71
CA SER A 302 -8.88 16.93 11.09
C SER A 302 -8.21 17.57 9.87
N TYR A 303 -8.91 18.39 9.09
CA TYR A 303 -8.35 19.15 7.98
C TYR A 303 -7.32 20.19 8.44
N PHE A 304 -7.61 20.95 9.52
CA PHE A 304 -6.65 21.89 10.08
C PHE A 304 -5.44 21.17 10.68
N LEU A 305 -5.64 20.02 11.34
CA LEU A 305 -4.54 19.21 11.86
C LEU A 305 -3.63 18.72 10.73
N ALA A 306 -4.21 18.34 9.59
CA ALA A 306 -3.47 17.94 8.39
C ALA A 306 -2.50 19.01 7.86
N GLN A 307 -2.69 20.27 8.21
CA GLN A 307 -1.80 21.35 7.81
C GLN A 307 -0.58 21.51 8.75
N THR A 308 -0.53 20.77 9.84
CA THR A 308 0.51 20.90 10.86
C THR A 308 1.68 19.93 10.67
N ASN A 309 1.45 18.76 10.12
CA ASN A 309 2.50 17.77 9.89
C ASN A 309 2.15 16.76 8.79
N PRO A 310 3.16 16.12 8.18
CA PRO A 310 2.98 15.20 7.05
C PRO A 310 2.13 13.96 7.33
N ALA A 311 2.11 13.42 8.57
CA ALA A 311 1.33 12.22 8.86
C ALA A 311 -0.17 12.54 8.95
N ASP A 312 -0.53 13.64 9.58
CA ASP A 312 -1.93 14.08 9.64
C ASP A 312 -2.44 14.51 8.26
N GLU A 313 -1.57 15.08 7.40
CA GLU A 313 -1.87 15.36 6.00
C GLU A 313 -2.17 14.06 5.23
N GLN A 314 -1.29 13.07 5.32
CA GLN A 314 -1.46 11.74 4.72
C GLN A 314 -2.77 11.07 5.22
N GLU A 315 -2.98 11.05 6.54
CA GLU A 315 -4.17 10.48 7.18
C GLU A 315 -5.46 11.15 6.71
N PHE A 316 -5.49 12.49 6.62
CA PHE A 316 -6.67 13.22 6.16
C PHE A 316 -7.05 12.85 4.73
N HIS A 317 -6.10 12.87 3.82
CA HIS A 317 -6.36 12.55 2.42
C HIS A 317 -6.76 11.09 2.24
N ASN A 318 -6.04 10.17 2.85
CA ASN A 318 -6.26 8.74 2.67
C ASN A 318 -7.51 8.28 3.42
N SER A 319 -7.56 8.51 4.74
CA SER A 319 -8.60 7.94 5.59
C SER A 319 -9.89 8.76 5.62
N LYS A 320 -9.83 10.10 5.45
CA LYS A 320 -11.04 10.94 5.44
C LYS A 320 -11.60 11.16 4.05
N LEU A 321 -10.75 11.46 3.07
CA LEU A 321 -11.19 11.71 1.71
C LEU A 321 -11.27 10.43 0.85
N GLY A 322 -10.58 9.35 1.22
CA GLY A 322 -10.45 8.14 0.40
C GLY A 322 -9.69 8.42 -0.90
N LYS A 323 -8.77 9.38 -0.86
CA LYS A 323 -7.96 9.80 -2.01
C LYS A 323 -6.47 9.51 -1.75
N PRO A 324 -5.73 9.08 -2.77
CA PRO A 324 -4.29 8.95 -2.64
C PRO A 324 -3.65 10.33 -2.43
N HIS A 325 -2.55 10.37 -1.68
CA HIS A 325 -1.84 11.61 -1.44
C HIS A 325 -0.34 11.37 -1.31
N ILE A 326 0.43 12.28 -1.88
CA ILE A 326 1.89 12.30 -1.75
C ILE A 326 2.25 13.64 -1.11
N VAL A 327 2.77 13.58 0.11
CA VAL A 327 3.25 14.75 0.83
C VAL A 327 4.40 15.40 0.05
N GLU A 328 4.46 16.73 0.07
CA GLU A 328 5.53 17.45 -0.61
C GLU A 328 6.91 16.98 -0.12
N GLY A 329 7.78 16.66 -1.08
CA GLY A 329 9.10 16.14 -0.78
C GLY A 329 9.16 14.64 -0.41
N ALA A 330 8.07 13.90 -0.44
CA ALA A 330 8.08 12.47 -0.16
C ALA A 330 8.59 11.60 -1.33
N ARG A 331 8.79 12.19 -2.51
CA ARG A 331 9.26 11.51 -3.74
C ARG A 331 10.26 12.40 -4.47
N VAL A 332 11.25 11.78 -5.10
CA VAL A 332 12.13 12.50 -6.03
C VAL A 332 11.36 12.85 -7.30
N THR A 333 11.40 14.11 -7.71
CA THR A 333 10.66 14.64 -8.86
C THR A 333 11.55 14.82 -10.09
N ASP A 334 10.94 14.86 -11.29
CA ASP A 334 11.68 15.16 -12.53
C ASP A 334 12.36 16.53 -12.48
N LYS A 335 11.78 17.50 -11.78
CA LYS A 335 12.36 18.83 -11.57
C LYS A 335 13.63 18.76 -10.70
N GLU A 336 13.60 18.00 -9.62
CA GLU A 336 14.77 17.79 -8.75
C GLU A 336 15.88 17.06 -9.49
N LEU A 337 15.55 15.99 -10.24
CA LEU A 337 16.53 15.28 -11.08
C LEU A 337 17.18 16.20 -12.11
N LYS A 338 16.39 16.98 -12.86
CA LYS A 338 16.89 17.94 -13.85
C LYS A 338 17.82 18.97 -13.22
N ASN A 339 17.52 19.46 -12.03
CA ASN A 339 18.34 20.42 -11.32
C ASN A 339 19.68 19.84 -10.84
N CYS A 340 19.83 18.52 -10.80
CA CYS A 340 21.04 17.83 -10.39
C CYS A 340 21.90 17.34 -11.56
N ILE A 341 21.46 17.50 -12.81
CA ILE A 341 22.24 17.14 -14.00
C ILE A 341 23.42 18.12 -14.10
N GLY A 342 24.63 17.57 -14.02
CA GLY A 342 25.87 18.29 -14.21
C GLY A 342 26.29 18.33 -15.68
N GLU A 343 27.49 18.86 -15.94
CA GLU A 343 28.05 18.98 -17.30
C GLU A 343 28.85 17.73 -17.73
N HIS A 344 29.18 16.83 -16.79
CA HIS A 344 30.00 15.65 -17.04
C HIS A 344 29.19 14.51 -17.69
N LEU A 345 29.91 13.60 -18.33
CA LEU A 345 29.40 12.36 -18.88
C LEU A 345 29.73 11.21 -17.92
N SER A 346 28.96 10.10 -18.03
CA SER A 346 29.35 8.83 -17.41
C SER A 346 30.73 8.41 -17.95
N TYR A 347 31.51 7.72 -17.14
CA TYR A 347 32.85 7.20 -17.47
C TYR A 347 33.98 8.24 -17.43
N GLU A 348 33.72 9.50 -17.16
CA GLU A 348 34.83 10.42 -16.91
C GLU A 348 35.54 9.96 -15.61
N ALA A 349 36.77 9.47 -15.76
CA ALA A 349 37.60 9.10 -14.63
C ALA A 349 38.16 10.36 -13.94
N TYR A 350 38.08 10.38 -12.63
CA TYR A 350 38.68 11.44 -11.83
C TYR A 350 39.81 10.84 -11.02
N ASP A 351 41.01 11.37 -11.19
CA ASP A 351 42.22 10.87 -10.53
C ASP A 351 42.30 11.21 -9.04
N ARG A 352 41.36 12.00 -8.53
CA ARG A 352 41.38 12.48 -7.14
C ARG A 352 40.01 12.45 -6.49
N GLY A 353 39.97 11.99 -5.25
CA GLY A 353 38.79 11.94 -4.39
C GLY A 353 38.39 10.54 -3.96
N LEU A 354 37.58 10.47 -2.91
CA LEU A 354 37.08 9.23 -2.36
C LEU A 354 35.97 8.69 -3.27
N VAL A 355 36.09 7.42 -3.68
CA VAL A 355 35.12 6.75 -4.56
C VAL A 355 34.46 5.60 -3.81
N THR A 356 33.12 5.53 -3.84
CA THR A 356 32.33 4.43 -3.29
C THR A 356 31.45 3.81 -4.35
N MET A 357 31.07 2.53 -4.15
CA MET A 357 30.12 1.81 -4.99
C MET A 357 29.02 1.21 -4.13
N GLY A 358 27.79 1.30 -4.60
CA GLY A 358 26.66 0.57 -4.04
C GLY A 358 26.09 -0.39 -5.06
N VAL A 359 25.69 -1.59 -4.62
CA VAL A 359 25.14 -2.63 -5.51
C VAL A 359 23.87 -3.22 -4.93
N ASP A 360 22.81 -3.17 -5.72
CA ASP A 360 21.55 -3.85 -5.45
C ASP A 360 21.50 -5.17 -6.21
N VAL A 361 21.32 -6.28 -5.48
CA VAL A 361 21.39 -7.64 -6.02
C VAL A 361 20.01 -8.14 -6.39
N GLY A 362 19.86 -8.59 -7.64
CA GLY A 362 18.62 -9.16 -8.16
C GLY A 362 18.91 -10.07 -9.36
N ASN A 363 18.00 -10.14 -10.32
CA ASN A 363 18.25 -10.80 -11.62
C ASN A 363 19.38 -10.12 -12.40
N TRP A 364 19.60 -8.87 -12.13
CA TRP A 364 20.74 -8.05 -12.54
C TRP A 364 21.33 -7.39 -11.31
N LEU A 365 22.63 -7.15 -11.33
CA LEU A 365 23.34 -6.39 -10.32
C LEU A 365 23.28 -4.91 -10.74
N HIS A 366 22.44 -4.12 -10.10
CA HIS A 366 22.38 -2.67 -10.36
C HIS A 366 23.42 -1.97 -9.49
N TYR A 367 24.24 -1.15 -10.10
CA TYR A 367 25.30 -0.44 -9.36
C TYR A 367 25.26 1.06 -9.58
N GLU A 368 25.80 1.79 -8.60
CA GLU A 368 26.10 3.22 -8.67
C GLU A 368 27.47 3.48 -8.07
N ILE A 369 28.32 4.18 -8.82
CA ILE A 369 29.67 4.57 -8.42
C ILE A 369 29.70 6.07 -8.23
N ASN A 370 30.09 6.50 -7.04
CA ASN A 370 30.08 7.89 -6.61
C ASN A 370 31.45 8.36 -6.19
N ARG A 371 31.82 9.55 -6.66
CA ARG A 371 32.92 10.35 -6.13
C ARG A 371 32.39 11.30 -5.09
N TRP A 372 33.15 11.45 -4.00
CA TRP A 372 32.78 12.32 -2.90
C TRP A 372 33.72 13.51 -2.78
N ILE A 373 33.15 14.70 -2.66
CA ILE A 373 33.85 15.95 -2.36
C ILE A 373 33.57 16.25 -0.89
N ILE A 374 34.60 16.08 -0.08
CA ILE A 374 34.51 16.20 1.39
C ILE A 374 35.18 17.52 1.78
N PRO A 375 34.51 18.43 2.52
CA PRO A 375 35.13 19.63 3.06
C PRO A 375 36.23 19.30 4.09
N GLU A 376 37.21 20.17 4.24
CA GLU A 376 38.31 19.98 5.21
C GLU A 376 37.84 19.85 6.67
N HIS A 377 36.73 20.49 7.02
CA HIS A 377 36.16 20.46 8.36
C HIS A 377 34.80 19.75 8.33
N VAL A 378 34.74 18.53 8.83
CA VAL A 378 33.53 17.72 8.91
C VAL A 378 33.14 17.46 10.36
N GLY A 379 31.86 17.65 10.66
CA GLY A 379 31.25 17.17 11.92
C GLY A 379 31.09 15.66 11.94
N PRO A 380 30.53 15.09 13.00
CA PRO A 380 30.46 13.65 13.25
C PRO A 380 29.66 12.84 12.20
N ASN A 381 28.96 13.48 11.29
CA ASN A 381 28.18 12.83 10.24
C ASN A 381 28.61 13.32 8.85
N ILE A 382 29.63 12.68 8.29
CA ILE A 382 30.24 13.03 7.02
C ILE A 382 29.24 13.15 5.87
N ASN A 383 28.24 12.27 5.81
CA ASN A 383 27.23 12.27 4.75
C ASN A 383 26.45 13.60 4.67
N THR A 384 26.32 14.33 5.77
CA THR A 384 25.60 15.62 5.78
C THR A 384 26.38 16.71 5.03
N TYR A 385 27.73 16.65 5.07
CA TYR A 385 28.60 17.70 4.54
C TYR A 385 29.17 17.37 3.16
N ALA A 386 29.37 16.07 2.86
CA ALA A 386 29.92 15.62 1.60
C ALA A 386 28.97 15.89 0.42
N ARG A 387 29.54 16.31 -0.72
CA ARG A 387 28.84 16.42 -2.00
C ARG A 387 29.11 15.17 -2.83
N CYS A 388 28.06 14.65 -3.46
CA CYS A 388 28.12 13.46 -4.27
C CYS A 388 28.22 13.81 -5.76
N GLN A 389 29.12 13.17 -6.49
CA GLN A 389 29.15 13.17 -7.94
C GLN A 389 29.01 11.74 -8.44
N VAL A 390 27.91 11.46 -9.13
CA VAL A 390 27.72 10.15 -9.75
C VAL A 390 28.67 10.04 -10.94
N ILE A 391 29.61 9.10 -10.89
CA ILE A 391 30.57 8.85 -11.97
C ILE A 391 29.94 7.90 -12.99
N ARG A 392 29.29 6.83 -12.49
CA ARG A 392 28.67 5.83 -13.33
C ARG A 392 27.53 5.13 -12.59
N ALA A 393 26.43 4.88 -13.30
CA ALA A 393 25.37 4.00 -12.84
C ALA A 393 24.96 3.06 -13.98
N GLY A 394 24.67 1.81 -13.65
CA GLY A 394 24.33 0.81 -14.64
C GLY A 394 23.93 -0.51 -14.01
N LYS A 395 23.94 -1.57 -14.82
CA LYS A 395 23.71 -2.94 -14.38
C LYS A 395 24.66 -3.91 -15.07
N CYS A 396 25.02 -4.98 -14.38
CA CYS A 396 25.84 -6.07 -14.89
C CYS A 396 25.22 -7.43 -14.52
N ARG A 397 25.74 -8.51 -15.09
CA ARG A 397 25.16 -9.85 -14.93
C ARG A 397 25.72 -10.62 -13.75
N ASP A 398 27.00 -10.44 -13.48
CA ASP A 398 27.75 -11.24 -12.51
C ASP A 398 28.70 -10.38 -11.66
N PHE A 399 29.25 -11.00 -10.65
CA PHE A 399 30.16 -10.36 -9.69
C PHE A 399 31.57 -10.16 -10.27
N GLU A 400 31.94 -10.86 -11.32
CA GLU A 400 33.22 -10.70 -12.04
C GLU A 400 33.24 -9.35 -12.78
N GLU A 401 32.11 -8.91 -13.33
CA GLU A 401 32.00 -7.54 -13.88
C GLU A 401 32.12 -6.47 -12.77
N LEU A 402 31.66 -6.76 -11.54
CA LEU A 402 31.85 -5.86 -10.40
C LEU A 402 33.34 -5.78 -9.98
N ASP A 403 34.11 -6.87 -10.07
CA ASP A 403 35.55 -6.85 -9.82
C ASP A 403 36.24 -5.86 -10.75
N LEU A 404 35.89 -5.86 -12.05
CA LEU A 404 36.44 -4.90 -13.02
C LEU A 404 36.03 -3.45 -12.69
N LEU A 405 34.82 -3.22 -12.17
CA LEU A 405 34.40 -1.89 -11.75
C LEU A 405 35.17 -1.41 -10.50
N MET A 406 35.42 -2.28 -9.54
CA MET A 406 36.24 -2.01 -8.36
C MET A 406 37.64 -1.54 -8.75
N GLU A 407 38.25 -2.21 -9.74
CA GLU A 407 39.60 -1.88 -10.23
C GLU A 407 39.61 -0.61 -11.08
N ASN A 408 38.76 -0.52 -12.12
CA ASN A 408 38.78 0.54 -13.11
C ASN A 408 38.44 1.91 -12.51
N PHE A 409 37.57 1.95 -11.49
CA PHE A 409 37.17 3.18 -10.82
C PHE A 409 37.90 3.42 -9.50
N HIS A 410 38.87 2.58 -9.15
CA HIS A 410 39.61 2.65 -7.88
C HIS A 410 38.68 2.81 -6.68
N VAL A 411 37.61 1.98 -6.62
CA VAL A 411 36.59 2.08 -5.58
C VAL A 411 37.23 1.83 -4.21
N HIS A 412 37.16 2.78 -3.31
CA HIS A 412 37.72 2.68 -1.96
C HIS A 412 36.91 1.74 -1.09
N HIS A 413 35.59 1.82 -1.16
CA HIS A 413 34.70 0.97 -0.42
C HIS A 413 33.39 0.70 -1.18
N ALA A 414 32.91 -0.53 -1.14
CA ALA A 414 31.61 -0.88 -1.71
C ALA A 414 30.68 -1.50 -0.65
N VAL A 415 29.39 -1.24 -0.78
CA VAL A 415 28.34 -1.90 -0.01
C VAL A 415 27.37 -2.60 -0.98
N VAL A 416 27.12 -3.88 -0.72
CA VAL A 416 26.36 -4.78 -1.60
C VAL A 416 25.19 -5.37 -0.84
N ASP A 417 24.00 -5.44 -1.46
CA ASP A 417 22.88 -6.18 -0.88
C ASP A 417 23.25 -7.65 -0.66
N GLN A 418 22.97 -8.16 0.52
CA GLN A 418 23.24 -9.58 0.79
C GLN A 418 22.23 -10.54 0.17
N GLN A 419 21.06 -10.07 -0.26
CA GLN A 419 19.97 -10.89 -0.78
C GLN A 419 19.65 -10.52 -2.25
N PRO A 420 19.15 -11.48 -3.05
CA PRO A 420 18.88 -12.89 -2.75
C PRO A 420 20.08 -13.83 -2.88
N GLU A 421 21.22 -13.38 -3.45
CA GLU A 421 22.39 -14.23 -3.76
C GLU A 421 23.50 -14.16 -2.70
N ARG A 422 23.14 -14.33 -1.43
CA ARG A 422 24.07 -14.16 -0.29
C ARG A 422 25.43 -14.86 -0.48
N ARG A 423 25.45 -16.09 -1.02
CA ARG A 423 26.71 -16.84 -1.19
C ARG A 423 27.67 -16.10 -2.12
N LYS A 424 27.21 -15.71 -3.32
CA LYS A 424 28.05 -15.00 -4.29
C LYS A 424 28.46 -13.62 -3.79
N ALA A 425 27.54 -12.90 -3.13
CA ALA A 425 27.85 -11.63 -2.49
C ALA A 425 28.94 -11.77 -1.42
N THR A 426 28.90 -12.87 -0.63
CA THR A 426 29.94 -13.16 0.37
C THR A 426 31.28 -13.49 -0.30
N GLU A 427 31.29 -14.30 -1.35
CA GLU A 427 32.50 -14.60 -2.12
C GLU A 427 33.14 -13.33 -2.71
N PHE A 428 32.33 -12.40 -3.20
CA PHE A 428 32.80 -11.08 -3.67
C PHE A 428 33.38 -10.25 -2.52
N ALA A 429 32.70 -10.14 -1.37
CA ALA A 429 33.18 -9.42 -0.22
C ALA A 429 34.51 -10.00 0.35
N GLN A 430 34.67 -11.32 0.30
CA GLN A 430 35.91 -12.00 0.70
C GLN A 430 37.09 -11.70 -0.26
N ARG A 431 36.84 -11.61 -1.59
CA ARG A 431 37.89 -11.19 -2.55
C ARG A 431 38.39 -9.76 -2.28
N TRP A 432 37.50 -8.90 -1.83
CA TRP A 432 37.77 -7.49 -1.53
C TRP A 432 37.74 -7.22 -0.02
N TRP A 433 38.35 -8.10 0.76
CA TRP A 433 38.40 -7.99 2.22
C TRP A 433 38.81 -6.57 2.68
N GLY A 434 38.06 -6.01 3.64
CA GLY A 434 38.27 -4.64 4.14
C GLY A 434 37.77 -3.51 3.23
N ARG A 435 37.33 -3.83 2.01
CA ARG A 435 36.81 -2.84 1.04
C ARG A 435 35.39 -3.12 0.58
N VAL A 436 34.80 -4.26 0.96
CA VAL A 436 33.41 -4.59 0.62
C VAL A 436 32.70 -5.12 1.86
N ASN A 437 31.53 -4.55 2.15
CA ASN A 437 30.60 -5.07 3.15
C ASN A 437 29.25 -5.43 2.52
N LEU A 438 28.62 -6.48 3.08
CA LEU A 438 27.24 -6.86 2.77
C LEU A 438 26.27 -6.02 3.58
N CYS A 439 25.18 -5.55 2.99
CA CYS A 439 24.17 -4.77 3.71
C CYS A 439 22.94 -5.61 4.05
N CYS A 440 22.48 -5.44 5.27
CA CYS A 440 21.19 -5.91 5.75
C CYS A 440 20.39 -4.74 6.33
N TYR A 441 19.12 -4.63 5.96
CA TYR A 441 18.19 -3.71 6.61
C TYR A 441 17.64 -4.34 7.90
N GLY A 442 18.08 -3.82 9.05
CA GLY A 442 17.75 -4.35 10.38
C GLY A 442 16.47 -3.78 10.99
N ARG A 443 15.82 -4.58 11.84
CA ARG A 443 14.75 -4.10 12.70
C ARG A 443 15.33 -3.62 14.03
N GLY A 444 14.76 -2.55 14.61
CA GLY A 444 15.19 -2.02 15.92
C GLY A 444 16.45 -1.15 15.88
N ILE A 445 17.02 -0.90 14.69
CA ILE A 445 18.05 0.11 14.50
C ILE A 445 17.33 1.39 14.05
N SER A 446 17.66 2.51 14.67
CA SER A 446 17.06 3.80 14.33
C SER A 446 18.13 4.81 13.89
N GLY A 447 17.71 5.72 13.00
CA GLY A 447 18.57 6.80 12.54
C GLY A 447 19.68 6.31 11.60
N LYS A 448 20.80 7.05 11.59
CA LYS A 448 21.93 6.85 10.67
C LYS A 448 23.05 6.00 11.25
N GLN A 449 22.75 5.18 12.24
CA GLN A 449 23.73 4.26 12.85
C GLN A 449 24.05 3.13 11.88
N ILE A 450 25.31 2.68 11.90
CA ILE A 450 25.80 1.50 11.18
C ILE A 450 26.31 0.52 12.22
N HIS A 451 25.73 -0.68 12.26
CA HIS A 451 26.26 -1.78 13.04
C HIS A 451 27.09 -2.67 12.13
N ILE A 452 28.37 -2.84 12.47
CA ILE A 452 29.32 -3.62 11.69
C ILE A 452 29.59 -4.95 12.37
N SER A 453 29.47 -6.04 11.61
CA SER A 453 29.94 -7.37 11.98
C SER A 453 31.10 -7.73 11.07
N GLU A 454 32.33 -7.69 11.59
CA GLU A 454 33.54 -8.03 10.84
C GLU A 454 33.57 -9.50 10.44
N GLU A 455 33.09 -10.40 11.32
CA GLU A 455 33.02 -11.84 11.07
C GLU A 455 32.13 -12.19 9.88
N GLU A 456 30.98 -11.50 9.77
CA GLU A 456 30.02 -11.72 8.66
C GLU A 456 30.28 -10.79 7.46
N LEU A 457 31.27 -9.91 7.52
CA LEU A 457 31.49 -8.83 6.54
C LEU A 457 30.23 -8.00 6.30
N GLN A 458 29.41 -7.80 7.34
CA GLN A 458 28.06 -7.26 7.22
C GLN A 458 27.93 -5.91 7.92
N VAL A 459 27.20 -5.02 7.28
CA VAL A 459 26.67 -3.79 7.90
C VAL A 459 25.14 -3.89 8.01
N THR A 460 24.63 -3.50 9.16
CA THR A 460 23.19 -3.45 9.41
C THR A 460 22.77 -2.03 9.68
N VAL A 461 21.74 -1.55 8.96
CA VAL A 461 21.30 -0.15 8.97
C VAL A 461 19.78 -0.03 8.95
N ASP A 462 19.24 1.13 9.36
CA ASP A 462 17.83 1.48 9.17
C ASP A 462 17.56 1.91 7.72
N ARG A 463 16.71 1.15 7.04
CA ARG A 463 16.38 1.38 5.61
C ARG A 463 15.85 2.78 5.35
N THR A 464 14.90 3.23 6.18
CA THR A 464 14.18 4.49 5.95
C THR A 464 15.08 5.69 6.13
N SER A 465 15.84 5.74 7.22
CA SER A 465 16.74 6.86 7.52
C SER A 465 17.86 7.02 6.48
N TRP A 466 18.37 5.91 5.94
CA TRP A 466 19.40 5.96 4.91
C TRP A 466 18.84 6.34 3.53
N LEU A 467 17.64 5.88 3.17
CA LEU A 467 16.94 6.34 1.97
C LEU A 467 16.56 7.82 2.07
N ASP A 468 16.13 8.31 3.24
CA ASP A 468 15.89 9.74 3.49
C ASP A 468 17.15 10.58 3.18
N LEU A 469 18.30 10.09 3.60
CA LEU A 469 19.58 10.76 3.37
C LEU A 469 19.97 10.73 1.89
N SER A 470 19.99 9.55 1.29
CA SER A 470 20.47 9.36 -0.08
C SER A 470 19.56 10.02 -1.12
N LEU A 471 18.23 9.87 -1.00
CA LEU A 471 17.26 10.50 -1.90
C LEU A 471 17.08 12.00 -1.59
N GLY A 472 17.27 12.42 -0.34
CA GLY A 472 17.25 13.82 0.07
C GLY A 472 18.29 14.69 -0.64
N ARG A 473 19.39 14.09 -1.16
CA ARG A 473 20.43 14.80 -1.91
C ARG A 473 19.92 15.49 -3.17
N PHE A 474 18.92 14.91 -3.83
CA PHE A 474 18.31 15.53 -5.02
C PHE A 474 17.64 16.87 -4.69
N ARG A 475 16.91 16.92 -3.58
CA ARG A 475 16.25 18.13 -3.09
C ARG A 475 17.27 19.16 -2.60
N ALA A 476 18.26 18.68 -1.84
CA ALA A 476 19.34 19.52 -1.32
C ALA A 476 20.32 19.99 -2.41
N LYS A 477 20.22 19.47 -3.64
CA LYS A 477 21.17 19.70 -4.74
C LYS A 477 22.62 19.41 -4.33
N SER A 478 22.81 18.44 -3.45
CA SER A 478 24.12 17.97 -2.98
C SER A 478 24.64 16.76 -3.76
N ILE A 479 24.01 16.47 -4.91
CA ILE A 479 24.39 15.46 -5.89
C ILE A 479 24.52 16.08 -7.28
N SER A 480 25.47 15.60 -8.07
CA SER A 480 25.63 15.92 -9.49
C SER A 480 25.55 14.64 -10.32
N LEU A 481 24.66 14.65 -11.32
CA LEU A 481 24.39 13.51 -12.21
C LEU A 481 25.05 13.71 -13.57
N PRO A 482 25.56 12.64 -14.23
CA PRO A 482 26.00 12.72 -15.62
C PRO A 482 24.83 13.04 -16.56
N ARG A 483 25.13 13.70 -17.69
CA ARG A 483 24.12 14.08 -18.70
C ARG A 483 23.49 12.88 -19.43
N ASP A 484 24.24 11.81 -19.55
CA ASP A 484 23.90 10.60 -20.33
C ASP A 484 23.29 9.46 -19.50
N LEU A 485 22.82 9.76 -18.27
CA LEU A 485 22.11 8.76 -17.46
C LEU A 485 20.85 8.24 -18.13
N SER A 486 20.67 6.92 -18.04
CA SER A 486 19.54 6.20 -18.62
C SER A 486 18.19 6.66 -18.02
N ASN A 487 17.12 6.46 -18.79
CA ASN A 487 15.77 6.67 -18.25
C ASN A 487 15.43 5.62 -17.18
N GLU A 488 15.96 4.39 -17.30
CA GLU A 488 15.82 3.34 -16.27
C GLU A 488 16.33 3.84 -14.90
N TYR A 489 17.49 4.47 -14.86
CA TYR A 489 18.01 5.07 -13.63
C TYR A 489 17.04 6.10 -13.04
N LYS A 490 16.58 7.04 -13.88
CA LYS A 490 15.67 8.11 -13.45
C LYS A 490 14.35 7.56 -12.91
N ASP A 491 13.80 6.55 -13.56
CA ASP A 491 12.54 5.92 -13.14
C ASP A 491 12.72 5.14 -11.83
N HIS A 492 13.82 4.39 -11.68
CA HIS A 492 14.11 3.66 -10.45
C HIS A 492 14.35 4.57 -9.23
N VAL A 493 14.95 5.73 -9.43
CA VAL A 493 15.17 6.71 -8.35
C VAL A 493 13.89 7.43 -7.95
N LYS A 494 12.96 7.64 -8.88
CA LYS A 494 11.63 8.21 -8.62
C LYS A 494 10.63 7.22 -8.04
N ALA A 495 10.88 5.92 -8.17
CA ALA A 495 9.93 4.88 -7.77
C ALA A 495 9.62 4.86 -6.26
N PRO A 496 10.59 5.00 -5.34
CA PRO A 496 10.30 5.03 -3.92
C PRO A 496 9.51 6.28 -3.52
N VAL A 497 8.41 6.08 -2.81
CA VAL A 497 7.61 7.15 -2.20
C VAL A 497 7.61 6.96 -0.69
N ARG A 498 7.95 8.02 0.03
CA ARG A 498 7.89 8.02 1.48
C ARG A 498 6.47 8.29 1.95
N ILE A 499 5.91 7.37 2.72
CA ILE A 499 4.65 7.59 3.43
C ILE A 499 4.92 7.87 4.90
N TYR A 500 4.02 8.61 5.51
CA TYR A 500 4.12 9.06 6.89
C TYR A 500 2.98 8.46 7.71
N GLU A 501 3.31 7.92 8.86
CA GLU A 501 2.38 7.27 9.79
C GLU A 501 2.72 7.70 11.21
N LYS A 502 1.80 7.49 12.16
CA LYS A 502 2.08 7.61 13.58
C LYS A 502 2.17 6.22 14.20
N ASP A 503 3.18 5.97 15.00
CA ASP A 503 3.28 4.74 15.79
C ASP A 503 2.27 4.75 16.97
N SER A 504 2.26 3.66 17.76
CA SER A 504 1.38 3.52 18.93
C SER A 504 1.57 4.62 19.98
N ASP A 505 2.73 5.23 20.01
CA ASP A 505 3.10 6.28 20.96
C ASP A 505 2.87 7.69 20.40
N GLY A 506 2.38 7.78 19.15
CA GLY A 506 2.09 9.03 18.45
C GLY A 506 3.30 9.69 17.78
N ASN A 507 4.46 9.03 17.74
CA ASN A 507 5.64 9.55 17.07
C ASN A 507 5.50 9.42 15.55
N LEU A 508 6.03 10.40 14.82
CA LEU A 508 6.06 10.39 13.37
C LEU A 508 7.06 9.34 12.88
N VAL A 509 6.55 8.30 12.23
CA VAL A 509 7.36 7.29 11.55
C VAL A 509 7.09 7.31 10.05
N GLY A 510 8.05 6.84 9.28
CA GLY A 510 7.90 6.79 7.84
C GLY A 510 8.47 5.50 7.27
N ARG A 511 7.94 5.10 6.13
CA ARG A 511 8.49 3.99 5.35
C ARG A 511 8.42 4.30 3.86
N TYR A 512 9.28 3.66 3.08
CA TYR A 512 9.24 3.77 1.63
C TYR A 512 8.39 2.64 1.03
N VAL A 513 7.51 3.02 0.11
CA VAL A 513 6.68 2.13 -0.71
C VAL A 513 6.92 2.38 -2.19
N LYS A 514 6.57 1.41 -3.03
CA LYS A 514 6.61 1.56 -4.50
C LYS A 514 5.43 0.86 -5.16
N GLY A 515 5.08 1.23 -6.39
CA GLY A 515 4.04 0.59 -7.20
C GLY A 515 4.34 -0.87 -7.51
N GLU A 516 3.30 -1.64 -7.86
CA GLU A 516 3.39 -3.08 -8.14
C GLU A 516 4.39 -3.40 -9.26
N ASN A 517 4.40 -2.58 -10.32
CA ASN A 517 5.25 -2.74 -11.49
C ASN A 517 6.46 -1.79 -11.51
N ALA A 518 6.67 -1.04 -10.43
CA ALA A 518 7.79 -0.11 -10.34
C ALA A 518 9.05 -0.82 -9.81
N HIS A 519 10.19 -0.45 -10.39
CA HIS A 519 11.50 -0.93 -9.96
C HIS A 519 12.26 0.19 -9.26
N ASP A 520 12.97 -0.13 -8.18
CA ASP A 520 13.72 0.83 -7.35
C ASP A 520 15.20 0.45 -7.17
N HIS A 521 15.70 -0.45 -8.02
CA HIS A 521 17.04 -1.00 -7.90
C HIS A 521 18.14 0.08 -7.85
N HIS A 522 18.10 1.08 -8.72
CA HIS A 522 19.08 2.17 -8.68
C HIS A 522 18.94 3.06 -7.45
N ALA A 523 17.74 3.22 -6.88
CA ALA A 523 17.58 3.93 -5.62
C ALA A 523 18.26 3.18 -4.45
N HIS A 524 18.20 1.84 -4.46
CA HIS A 524 18.91 1.01 -3.49
C HIS A 524 20.42 0.98 -3.75
N ALA A 525 20.87 0.82 -4.99
CA ALA A 525 22.28 0.90 -5.35
C ALA A 525 22.90 2.24 -4.89
N ARG A 526 22.17 3.34 -5.16
CA ARG A 526 22.54 4.66 -4.64
C ARG A 526 22.66 4.68 -3.12
N ASN A 527 21.65 4.13 -2.43
CA ASN A 527 21.62 4.07 -0.96
C ASN A 527 22.81 3.29 -0.39
N TYR A 528 23.19 2.19 -1.02
CA TYR A 528 24.36 1.41 -0.62
C TYR A 528 25.68 2.16 -0.83
N SER A 529 25.80 2.94 -1.91
CA SER A 529 26.96 3.81 -2.11
C SER A 529 27.04 4.94 -1.07
N GLU A 530 25.90 5.45 -0.59
CA GLU A 530 25.81 6.41 0.50
C GLU A 530 26.28 5.81 1.84
N ILE A 531 25.87 4.55 2.12
CA ILE A 531 26.29 3.80 3.32
C ILE A 531 27.80 3.50 3.28
N ALA A 532 28.37 3.30 2.09
CA ALA A 532 29.80 3.04 1.92
C ALA A 532 30.70 4.24 2.27
N LEU A 533 30.18 5.47 2.21
CA LEU A 533 30.98 6.67 2.44
C LEU A 533 31.66 6.72 3.83
N PRO A 534 30.96 6.59 4.96
CA PRO A 534 31.62 6.60 6.28
C PRO A 534 32.59 5.44 6.48
N LEU A 535 32.32 4.28 5.84
CA LEU A 535 33.21 3.11 5.89
C LEU A 535 34.52 3.38 5.13
N ALA A 536 34.43 4.00 3.95
CA ALA A 536 35.60 4.37 3.16
C ALA A 536 36.50 5.38 3.88
N VAL A 537 35.92 6.31 4.63
CA VAL A 537 36.71 7.31 5.40
C VAL A 537 37.38 6.65 6.61
N SER A 538 36.72 5.72 7.29
CA SER A 538 37.33 5.01 8.44
C SER A 538 38.50 4.14 8.04
N THR A 539 38.45 3.50 6.86
CA THR A 539 39.56 2.70 6.32
C THR A 539 40.68 3.54 5.75
N GLY A 540 40.41 4.74 5.16
CA GLY A 540 41.41 5.62 4.60
C GLY A 540 42.30 6.31 5.67
N VAL A 541 41.74 6.66 6.81
CA VAL A 541 42.49 7.26 7.92
C VAL A 541 43.51 6.29 8.52
N SER A 542 43.24 4.97 8.52
CA SER A 542 44.20 3.97 9.01
C SER A 542 45.36 3.72 8.04
N GLN A 543 45.20 3.91 6.74
CA GLN A 543 46.27 3.71 5.74
C GLN A 543 47.27 4.87 5.68
N ASP A 544 46.79 6.10 5.89
CA ASP A 544 47.70 7.27 5.93
C ASP A 544 48.51 7.36 7.23
N MET A 545 48.14 6.65 8.30
CA MET A 545 48.88 6.59 9.57
C MET A 545 49.99 5.52 9.57
N GLU A 546 50.02 4.58 8.61
CA GLU A 546 51.03 3.53 8.50
C GLU A 546 52.14 3.81 7.45
N SER A 547 52.21 4.98 6.83
CA SER A 547 53.33 5.34 5.95
C SER A 547 54.51 5.81 6.80
N PRO A 548 55.60 5.04 6.92
CA PRO A 548 56.77 5.46 7.64
C PRO A 548 57.47 6.56 6.86
N ALA A 549 58.06 7.50 7.58
CA ALA A 549 58.92 8.57 7.13
C ALA A 549 60.17 8.10 6.37
#